data_52229a1b73461ec6a64d2764ede1a329
#
_entry.id   52229a1b73461ec6a64d2764ede1a329
#
_cell.length_a   1.000
_cell.length_b   1.000
_cell.length_c   1.000
_cell.angle_alpha   90.00
_cell.angle_beta   90.00
_cell.angle_gamma   90.00
#
_symmetry.space_group_name_H-M   'P 1'
#
loop_
_entity.id
_entity.type
_entity.pdbx_description
1 polymer ?
#
loop_
_entity_poly.entity_id
_entity_poly.type
_entity_poly.pdbx_seq_one_letter_code
_entity_poly.pdbx_strand_id
1 'polypeptide(L)' 'MNIHELARYYLSQKQTVRAAGLMIKLVETEPTPENLTLLADIYLQQGLFDHAAELYLRVVKMGLKRNH' A
#
# COMPACT_ATOMS: atom_id res chain seq x y z
N MET A 1 6.84 -13.17 -11.09
CA MET A 1 6.41 -11.83 -10.62
C MET A 1 5.50 -12.00 -9.41
N ASN A 2 5.80 -11.35 -8.31
CA ASN A 2 4.95 -11.41 -7.13
C ASN A 2 3.86 -10.34 -7.21
N ILE A 3 2.89 -10.40 -6.29
CA ILE A 3 1.74 -9.49 -6.33
C ILE A 3 2.17 -8.04 -6.16
N HIS A 4 3.14 -7.77 -5.27
CA HIS A 4 3.65 -6.42 -5.07
C HIS A 4 4.20 -5.82 -6.38
N GLU A 5 5.00 -6.60 -7.10
CA GLU A 5 5.56 -6.16 -8.37
C GLU A 5 4.49 -5.94 -9.42
N LEU A 6 3.50 -6.84 -9.47
CA LEU A 6 2.39 -6.70 -10.43
C LEU A 6 1.59 -5.43 -10.13
N ALA A 7 1.33 -5.14 -8.86
CA ALA A 7 0.63 -3.92 -8.46
C ALA A 7 1.42 -2.67 -8.87
N ARG A 8 2.74 -2.68 -8.68
CA ARG A 8 3.59 -1.57 -9.11
C ARG A 8 3.52 -1.37 -10.62
N TYR A 9 3.49 -2.46 -11.38
CA TYR A 9 3.34 -2.39 -12.83
C TYR A 9 2.03 -1.71 -13.21
N TYR A 10 0.90 -2.16 -12.63
CA TYR A 10 -0.38 -1.54 -12.90
C TYR A 10 -0.40 -0.05 -12.52
N LEU A 11 0.23 0.29 -11.39
CA LEU A 11 0.32 1.66 -10.95
C LEU A 11 1.08 2.52 -11.96
N SER A 12 2.18 2.00 -12.51
CA SER A 12 2.98 2.70 -13.53
C SER A 12 2.17 2.93 -14.81
N GLN A 13 1.19 2.07 -15.08
CA GLN A 13 0.31 2.19 -16.23
C GLN A 13 -0.96 3.00 -15.91
N LYS A 14 -0.99 3.62 -14.75
CA LYS A 14 -2.12 4.42 -14.25
C LYS A 14 -3.41 3.61 -14.08
N GLN A 15 -3.27 2.30 -13.92
CA GLN A 15 -4.39 1.42 -13.64
C GLN A 15 -4.53 1.25 -12.13
N THR A 16 -4.91 2.35 -11.48
CA THR A 16 -4.91 2.42 -10.01
C THR A 16 -5.94 1.50 -9.36
N VAL A 17 -7.09 1.30 -10.01
CA VAL A 17 -8.13 0.41 -9.46
C VAL A 17 -7.63 -1.03 -9.41
N ARG A 18 -6.96 -1.49 -10.46
CA ARG A 18 -6.40 -2.83 -10.49
C ARG A 18 -5.29 -3.00 -9.45
N ALA A 19 -4.42 -2.00 -9.37
CA ALA A 19 -3.35 -2.02 -8.39
C ALA A 19 -3.91 -2.05 -6.97
N ALA A 20 -4.91 -1.22 -6.68
CA ALA A 20 -5.54 -1.19 -5.36
C ALA A 20 -6.18 -2.53 -5.01
N GLY A 21 -6.90 -3.13 -5.96
CA GLY A 21 -7.55 -4.42 -5.73
C GLY A 21 -6.57 -5.51 -5.32
N LEU A 22 -5.42 -5.57 -5.99
CA LEU A 22 -4.38 -6.53 -5.63
C LEU A 22 -3.81 -6.27 -4.25
N MET A 23 -3.52 -5.00 -3.94
CA MET A 23 -2.86 -4.67 -2.69
C MET A 23 -3.79 -4.75 -1.49
N ILE A 24 -5.09 -4.45 -1.66
CA ILE A 24 -6.07 -4.62 -0.58
C ILE A 24 -6.09 -6.07 -0.10
N LYS A 25 -6.07 -7.01 -1.02
CA LYS A 25 -6.03 -8.43 -0.66
C LYS A 25 -4.71 -8.84 -0.06
N LEU A 26 -3.61 -8.34 -0.63
CA LEU A 26 -2.29 -8.73 -0.15
C LEU A 26 -2.04 -8.25 1.29
N VAL A 27 -2.45 -7.04 1.64
CA VAL A 27 -2.21 -6.51 2.99
C VAL A 27 -3.05 -7.22 4.06
N GLU A 28 -4.10 -7.94 3.68
CA GLU A 28 -4.86 -8.74 4.64
C GLU A 28 -4.03 -9.90 5.19
N THR A 29 -3.16 -10.48 4.37
CA THR A 29 -2.34 -11.61 4.76
C THR A 29 -0.90 -11.25 5.01
N GLU A 30 -0.39 -10.21 4.35
CA GLU A 30 0.99 -9.77 4.46
C GLU A 30 1.04 -8.25 4.65
N PRO A 31 0.67 -7.77 5.85
CA PRO A 31 0.64 -6.32 6.14
C PRO A 31 2.04 -5.79 6.49
N THR A 32 2.99 -5.98 5.58
CA THR A 32 4.35 -5.47 5.77
C THR A 32 4.40 -3.96 5.52
N PRO A 33 5.42 -3.25 6.07
CA PRO A 33 5.57 -1.81 5.76
C PRO A 33 5.62 -1.54 4.27
N GLU A 34 6.29 -2.39 3.50
CA GLU A 34 6.41 -2.22 2.05
C GLU A 34 5.05 -2.33 1.36
N ASN A 35 4.25 -3.32 1.74
CA ASN A 35 2.93 -3.52 1.14
C ASN A 35 1.96 -2.42 1.54
N LEU A 36 1.96 -2.03 2.81
CA LEU A 36 1.10 -0.95 3.29
C LEU A 36 1.45 0.38 2.63
N THR A 37 2.75 0.67 2.46
CA THR A 37 3.21 1.88 1.80
C THR A 37 2.76 1.92 0.35
N LEU A 38 2.87 0.80 -0.36
CA LEU A 38 2.43 0.77 -1.77
C LEU A 38 0.93 1.02 -1.88
N LEU A 39 0.12 0.41 -1.01
CA LEU A 39 -1.32 0.66 -1.04
C LEU A 39 -1.62 2.13 -0.73
N ALA A 40 -0.91 2.71 0.24
CA ALA A 40 -1.08 4.13 0.54
C ALA A 40 -0.73 5.01 -0.65
N ASP A 41 0.36 4.70 -1.36
CA ASP A 41 0.74 5.43 -2.57
C ASP A 41 -0.34 5.35 -3.64
N ILE A 42 -0.95 4.18 -3.79
CA ILE A 42 -2.05 3.98 -4.74
C ILE A 42 -3.24 4.87 -4.34
N TYR A 43 -3.60 4.88 -3.06
CA TYR A 43 -4.69 5.72 -2.57
C TYR A 43 -4.41 7.21 -2.81
N LEU A 44 -3.15 7.65 -2.63
CA LEU A 44 -2.78 9.03 -2.94
C LEU A 44 -3.08 9.37 -4.40
N GLN A 45 -2.72 8.48 -5.32
CA GLN A 45 -2.98 8.71 -6.74
C GLN A 45 -4.48 8.74 -7.04
N GLN A 46 -5.28 8.06 -6.25
CA GLN A 46 -6.74 8.09 -6.38
C GLN A 46 -7.38 9.28 -5.70
N GLY A 47 -6.60 10.09 -4.99
CA GLY A 47 -7.12 11.22 -4.22
C GLY A 47 -7.76 10.82 -2.90
N LEU A 48 -7.57 9.59 -2.45
CA LEU A 48 -8.12 9.09 -1.20
C LEU A 48 -7.14 9.38 -0.05
N PHE A 49 -7.02 10.65 0.29
CA PHE A 49 -5.97 11.12 1.20
C PHE A 49 -6.12 10.57 2.62
N ASP A 50 -7.35 10.49 3.12
CA ASP A 50 -7.57 9.98 4.48
C ASP A 50 -7.19 8.51 4.59
N HIS A 51 -7.53 7.71 3.57
CA HIS A 51 -7.16 6.31 3.52
C HIS A 51 -5.64 6.13 3.47
N ALA A 52 -4.98 6.96 2.66
CA ALA A 52 -3.53 6.91 2.55
C ALA A 52 -2.87 7.28 3.88
N ALA A 53 -3.38 8.34 4.54
CA ALA A 53 -2.83 8.80 5.82
C ALA A 53 -2.93 7.72 6.89
N GLU A 54 -4.05 6.99 6.95
CA GLU A 54 -4.22 5.89 7.90
C GLU A 54 -3.15 4.80 7.72
N LEU A 55 -2.88 4.45 6.46
CA LEU A 55 -1.89 3.42 6.17
C LEU A 55 -0.47 3.88 6.48
N TYR A 56 -0.14 5.12 6.13
CA TYR A 56 1.16 5.67 6.48
C TYR A 56 1.36 5.72 7.99
N LEU A 57 0.31 6.07 8.72
CA LEU A 57 0.38 6.09 10.19
C LEU A 57 0.64 4.69 10.75
N ARG A 58 0.01 3.65 10.17
CA ARG A 58 0.27 2.28 10.58
C ARG A 58 1.74 1.92 10.38
N VAL A 59 2.32 2.32 9.24
CA VAL A 59 3.73 2.07 8.95
C VAL A 59 4.63 2.75 9.98
N VAL A 60 4.32 4.00 10.31
CA VAL A 60 5.07 4.75 11.34
C VAL A 60 5.00 4.04 12.69
N LYS A 61 3.81 3.61 13.08
CA LYS A 61 3.63 2.90 14.35
C LYS A 61 4.40 1.59 14.40
N MET A 62 4.47 0.86 13.29
CA MET A 62 5.26 -0.36 13.19
C MET A 62 6.74 -0.06 13.41
N GLY A 63 7.24 1.01 12.82
CA GLY A 63 8.61 1.44 12.99
C GLY A 63 8.93 1.81 14.44
N LEU A 64 8.02 2.54 15.11
CA LEU A 64 8.20 2.93 16.50
C LEU A 64 8.25 1.71 17.42
N LYS A 65 7.41 0.70 17.18
CA LYS A 65 7.44 -0.53 17.97
C LYS A 65 8.73 -1.30 17.79
N ARG A 66 9.34 -1.23 16.62
CA ARG A 66 10.57 -1.96 16.31
C ARG A 66 11.82 -1.30 16.91
N ASN A 67 11.71 -0.06 17.34
CA ASN A 67 12.83 0.72 17.85
C ASN A 67 13.00 0.63 19.37
N HIS A 68 12.33 -0.31 20.02
CA HIS A 68 12.48 -0.53 21.47
C HIS A 68 13.66 -1.41 21.80
#